data_ff5fb5c1b981cddfc36f87efce79b18e
#
_entry.id   ff5fb5c1b981cddfc36f87efce79b18e
#
_cell.length_a   1.000
_cell.length_b   1.000
_cell.length_c   1.000
_cell.angle_alpha   90.00
_cell.angle_beta   90.00
_cell.angle_gamma   90.00
#
_symmetry.space_group_name_H-M   'P 1'
#
loop_
_entity.id
_entity.type
_entity.pdbx_description
1 polymer ?
#
loop_
_entity_poly.entity_id
_entity_poly.type
_entity_poly.pdbx_seq_one_letter_code
_entity_poly.pdbx_strand_id
1 'polypeptide(L)'
;MADTTLTDVDPALTGSLSGTLEYVFKKMLQGIDGQLPAQVISYDRVTNRATVQPLISRVTTAGEAVERGTVASMPVLALGGGGFNISFPLKAGDRGWIEASDRDISLYLQTSKQSKPNTLRMHEFSDGRFIPDVFADYELPDGHDEALVIQHKSGQTWIGVKEAEISLKVGSAEFTLTEDRITLTAGGNAFVVSAEGAKHNGVNVGGTHRHSGVQGGNESTGDPQ
;
A
#
# COMPACT_ATOMS: atom_id res chain seq x y z
N MET A 1 3.35 42.44 -2.25
CA MET A 1 4.50 41.53 -2.32
C MET A 1 4.73 41.27 -3.79
N ALA A 2 5.95 41.41 -4.31
CA ALA A 2 6.24 41.03 -5.69
C ALA A 2 6.06 39.51 -5.79
N ASP A 3 5.35 39.08 -6.81
CA ASP A 3 5.14 37.65 -7.09
C ASP A 3 6.49 37.06 -7.53
N THR A 4 7.18 36.36 -6.62
CA THR A 4 8.48 35.72 -6.90
C THR A 4 8.23 34.48 -7.74
N THR A 5 8.62 34.46 -9.00
CA THR A 5 8.48 33.31 -9.87
C THR A 5 9.57 32.28 -9.52
N LEU A 6 9.30 30.97 -9.82
CA LEU A 6 10.26 29.88 -9.58
C LEU A 6 11.60 30.06 -10.32
N THR A 7 11.65 31.00 -11.26
CA THR A 7 12.81 31.26 -12.12
C THR A 7 13.53 32.57 -11.79
N ASP A 8 13.02 33.35 -10.83
CA ASP A 8 13.66 34.60 -10.44
C ASP A 8 15.02 34.32 -9.83
N VAL A 9 16.03 34.93 -10.41
CA VAL A 9 17.39 34.92 -9.87
C VAL A 9 17.56 36.15 -9.00
N ASP A 10 17.82 35.94 -7.71
CA ASP A 10 18.17 37.04 -6.83
C ASP A 10 19.43 37.73 -7.36
N PRO A 11 19.39 39.05 -7.68
CA PRO A 11 20.55 39.79 -8.15
C PRO A 11 21.77 39.66 -7.23
N ALA A 12 21.57 39.45 -5.92
CA ALA A 12 22.63 39.22 -4.96
C ALA A 12 23.44 37.94 -5.26
N LEU A 13 22.82 36.93 -5.93
CA LEU A 13 23.48 35.70 -6.34
C LEU A 13 24.41 35.86 -7.55
N THR A 14 24.32 36.94 -8.31
CA THR A 14 25.12 37.17 -9.51
C THR A 14 26.27 38.17 -9.31
N GLY A 15 26.24 38.94 -8.22
CA GLY A 15 27.22 40.02 -7.94
C GLY A 15 28.48 39.62 -7.16
N SER A 16 28.58 38.37 -6.68
CA SER A 16 29.71 37.91 -5.88
C SER A 16 30.07 36.45 -6.19
N LEU A 17 31.30 36.06 -5.89
CA LEU A 17 31.75 34.66 -6.03
C LEU A 17 30.89 33.73 -5.17
N SER A 18 30.57 34.12 -3.94
CA SER A 18 29.71 33.36 -3.04
C SER A 18 28.30 33.14 -3.64
N GLY A 19 27.67 34.21 -4.15
CA GLY A 19 26.39 34.13 -4.79
C GLY A 19 26.40 33.26 -6.05
N THR A 20 27.44 33.39 -6.88
CA THR A 20 27.61 32.52 -8.06
C THR A 20 27.72 31.05 -7.67
N LEU A 21 28.51 30.70 -6.64
CA LEU A 21 28.61 29.33 -6.15
C LEU A 21 27.26 28.81 -5.63
N GLU A 22 26.53 29.62 -4.86
CA GLU A 22 25.21 29.26 -4.38
C GLU A 22 24.24 28.97 -5.51
N TYR A 23 24.24 29.82 -6.55
CA TYR A 23 23.42 29.61 -7.75
C TYR A 23 23.78 28.29 -8.45
N VAL A 24 25.08 28.01 -8.65
CA VAL A 24 25.56 26.77 -9.28
C VAL A 24 25.12 25.57 -8.47
N PHE A 25 25.31 25.58 -7.14
CA PHE A 25 24.85 24.50 -6.26
C PHE A 25 23.33 24.26 -6.36
N LYS A 26 22.53 25.33 -6.30
CA LYS A 26 21.06 25.23 -6.47
C LYS A 26 20.70 24.60 -7.81
N LYS A 27 21.37 25.00 -8.90
CA LYS A 27 21.16 24.42 -10.24
C LYS A 27 21.55 22.96 -10.32
N MET A 28 22.65 22.56 -9.71
CA MET A 28 23.07 21.15 -9.63
C MET A 28 22.04 20.32 -8.87
N LEU A 29 21.56 20.80 -7.72
CA LEU A 29 20.55 20.11 -6.91
C LEU A 29 19.21 19.95 -7.65
N GLN A 30 18.82 20.90 -8.51
CA GLN A 30 17.63 20.78 -9.35
C GLN A 30 17.73 19.68 -10.40
N GLY A 31 18.93 19.23 -10.75
CA GLY A 31 19.20 18.13 -11.66
C GLY A 31 19.15 16.74 -10.99
N ILE A 32 19.13 16.68 -9.67
CA ILE A 32 19.11 15.44 -8.88
C ILE A 32 17.67 14.94 -8.79
N ASP A 33 17.43 13.71 -9.22
CA ASP A 33 16.17 13.03 -8.96
C ASP A 33 16.20 12.43 -7.54
N GLY A 34 15.18 12.73 -6.76
CA GLY A 34 14.98 12.23 -5.40
C GLY A 34 13.74 11.37 -5.32
N GLN A 35 12.66 11.93 -4.76
CA GLN A 35 11.36 11.28 -4.68
C GLN A 35 10.28 12.23 -5.23
N LEU A 36 9.40 11.70 -6.08
CA LEU A 36 8.28 12.44 -6.66
C LEU A 36 7.03 11.55 -6.70
N PRO A 37 5.83 12.14 -6.61
CA PRO A 37 4.59 11.42 -6.93
C PRO A 37 4.61 11.00 -8.39
N ALA A 38 4.11 9.80 -8.66
CA ALA A 38 4.06 9.23 -9.99
C ALA A 38 2.78 8.40 -10.20
N GLN A 39 2.44 8.16 -11.46
CA GLN A 39 1.29 7.37 -11.88
C GLN A 39 1.75 6.16 -12.70
N VAL A 40 1.12 5.03 -12.47
CA VAL A 40 1.33 3.80 -13.25
C VAL A 40 0.73 3.95 -14.64
N ILE A 41 1.51 3.71 -15.67
CA ILE A 41 1.08 3.61 -17.06
C ILE A 41 0.79 2.16 -17.44
N SER A 42 1.66 1.25 -17.01
CA SER A 42 1.48 -0.20 -17.18
C SER A 42 2.19 -0.96 -16.06
N TYR A 43 1.69 -2.14 -15.73
CA TYR A 43 2.26 -3.00 -14.70
C TYR A 43 2.25 -4.47 -15.13
N ASP A 44 3.38 -5.11 -14.99
CA ASP A 44 3.52 -6.56 -15.15
C ASP A 44 3.60 -7.22 -13.78
N ARG A 45 2.53 -7.93 -13.43
CA ARG A 45 2.40 -8.63 -12.14
C ARG A 45 3.42 -9.77 -11.98
N VAL A 46 3.83 -10.42 -13.06
CA VAL A 46 4.73 -11.57 -13.03
C VAL A 46 6.15 -11.14 -12.67
N THR A 47 6.62 -10.07 -13.30
CA THR A 47 7.96 -9.52 -13.07
C THR A 47 7.99 -8.49 -11.94
N ASN A 48 6.83 -8.08 -11.42
CA ASN A 48 6.65 -7.01 -10.45
C ASN A 48 7.33 -5.69 -10.90
N ARG A 49 7.12 -5.33 -12.17
CA ARG A 49 7.68 -4.12 -12.78
C ARG A 49 6.61 -3.24 -13.40
N ALA A 50 6.78 -1.93 -13.27
CA ALA A 50 5.87 -0.94 -13.83
C ALA A 50 6.58 0.03 -14.78
N THR A 51 5.84 0.56 -15.74
CA THR A 51 6.16 1.83 -16.41
C THR A 51 5.39 2.92 -15.70
N VAL A 52 6.08 3.97 -15.27
CA VAL A 52 5.48 5.05 -14.48
C VAL A 52 5.77 6.41 -15.09
N GLN A 53 4.86 7.36 -14.87
CA GLN A 53 4.97 8.75 -15.25
C GLN A 53 5.14 9.61 -13.99
N PRO A 54 6.28 10.31 -13.79
CA PRO A 54 6.39 11.32 -12.73
C PRO A 54 5.37 12.44 -12.95
N LEU A 55 4.69 12.87 -11.87
CA LEU A 55 3.59 13.84 -11.94
C LEU A 55 4.03 15.29 -11.68
N ILE A 56 5.29 15.51 -11.28
CA ILE A 56 5.86 16.84 -11.09
C ILE A 56 6.74 17.18 -12.30
N SER A 57 6.31 18.13 -13.09
CA SER A 57 7.03 18.64 -14.26
C SER A 57 8.34 19.32 -13.89
N ARG A 58 9.26 19.38 -14.83
CA ARG A 58 10.39 20.34 -14.77
C ARG A 58 9.92 21.70 -15.18
N VAL A 59 10.63 22.73 -14.75
CA VAL A 59 10.33 24.13 -15.11
C VAL A 59 11.50 24.67 -15.90
N THR A 60 11.21 25.27 -17.05
CA THR A 60 12.22 25.99 -17.87
C THR A 60 12.63 27.29 -17.19
N THR A 61 13.71 27.92 -17.67
CA THR A 61 14.12 29.25 -17.22
C THR A 61 13.09 30.36 -17.54
N ALA A 62 12.15 30.10 -18.44
CA ALA A 62 11.03 30.99 -18.75
C ALA A 62 9.79 30.72 -17.86
N GLY A 63 9.87 29.76 -16.91
CA GLY A 63 8.73 29.43 -16.04
C GLY A 63 7.76 28.41 -16.63
N GLU A 64 8.02 27.87 -17.82
CA GLU A 64 7.13 26.93 -18.49
C GLU A 64 7.31 25.50 -17.93
N ALA A 65 6.21 24.80 -17.71
CA ALA A 65 6.23 23.40 -17.29
C ALA A 65 6.61 22.48 -18.47
N VAL A 66 7.56 21.59 -18.23
CA VAL A 66 7.97 20.53 -19.18
C VAL A 66 7.75 19.19 -18.53
N GLU A 67 6.88 18.37 -19.12
CA GLU A 67 6.63 17.03 -18.62
C GLU A 67 7.91 16.18 -18.60
N ARG A 68 8.04 15.36 -17.56
CA ARG A 68 9.10 14.37 -17.48
C ARG A 68 8.74 13.17 -18.36
N GLY A 69 9.75 12.51 -18.95
CA GLY A 69 9.52 11.26 -19.65
C GLY A 69 9.04 10.14 -18.72
N THR A 70 8.36 9.14 -19.29
CA THR A 70 8.01 7.91 -18.57
C THR A 70 9.26 7.12 -18.22
N VAL A 71 9.24 6.44 -17.08
CA VAL A 71 10.30 5.53 -16.65
C VAL A 71 9.79 4.09 -16.78
N ALA A 72 10.42 3.33 -17.65
CA ALA A 72 9.99 1.96 -17.99
C ALA A 72 10.67 0.92 -17.10
N SER A 73 10.00 -0.22 -16.92
CA SER A 73 10.54 -1.42 -16.28
C SER A 73 11.10 -1.19 -14.86
N MET A 74 10.46 -0.28 -14.11
CA MET A 74 10.85 0.06 -12.75
C MET A 74 10.39 -1.04 -11.78
N PRO A 75 11.25 -1.53 -10.85
CA PRO A 75 10.83 -2.43 -9.79
C PRO A 75 9.75 -1.79 -8.91
N VAL A 76 8.71 -2.54 -8.60
CA VAL A 76 7.66 -2.10 -7.66
C VAL A 76 7.97 -2.64 -6.27
N LEU A 77 7.87 -1.81 -5.25
CA LEU A 77 8.06 -2.23 -3.88
C LEU A 77 7.02 -3.29 -3.49
N ALA A 78 7.48 -4.45 -3.07
CA ALA A 78 6.71 -5.42 -2.30
C ALA A 78 7.29 -5.46 -0.88
N LEU A 79 6.49 -5.11 0.12
CA LEU A 79 6.92 -5.20 1.52
C LEU A 79 7.10 -6.67 1.88
N GLY A 80 8.32 -7.07 2.25
CA GLY A 80 8.55 -8.47 2.53
C GLY A 80 9.85 -8.78 3.25
N GLY A 81 9.91 -9.98 3.83
CA GLY A 81 11.05 -10.53 4.53
C GLY A 81 10.75 -11.95 5.02
N GLY A 82 11.79 -12.77 5.26
CA GLY A 82 11.61 -14.12 5.79
C GLY A 82 10.76 -15.06 4.91
N GLY A 83 10.67 -14.81 3.61
CA GLY A 83 9.84 -15.60 2.70
C GLY A 83 8.40 -15.10 2.53
N PHE A 84 7.98 -14.08 3.24
CA PHE A 84 6.65 -13.46 3.14
C PHE A 84 6.72 -12.12 2.43
N ASN A 85 5.65 -11.76 1.70
CA ASN A 85 5.53 -10.45 1.07
C ASN A 85 4.08 -9.97 1.01
N ILE A 86 3.92 -8.64 0.99
CA ILE A 86 2.66 -7.94 0.66
C ILE A 86 2.90 -7.23 -0.66
N SER A 87 2.09 -7.53 -1.66
CA SER A 87 2.18 -6.93 -2.99
C SER A 87 0.80 -6.56 -3.51
N PHE A 88 0.72 -5.50 -4.32
CA PHE A 88 -0.54 -4.93 -4.79
C PHE A 88 -0.77 -5.25 -6.27
N PRO A 89 -2.02 -5.55 -6.70
CA PRO A 89 -2.36 -5.76 -8.11
C PRO A 89 -2.57 -4.41 -8.82
N LEU A 90 -1.47 -3.69 -9.06
CA LEU A 90 -1.52 -2.36 -9.65
C LEU A 90 -2.18 -2.36 -11.04
N LYS A 91 -2.79 -1.22 -11.38
CA LYS A 91 -3.42 -0.94 -12.67
C LYS A 91 -2.93 0.40 -13.23
N ALA A 92 -3.10 0.60 -14.51
CA ALA A 92 -2.91 1.92 -15.12
C ALA A 92 -3.80 2.95 -14.40
N GLY A 93 -3.24 4.09 -14.05
CA GLY A 93 -3.90 5.14 -13.28
C GLY A 93 -3.62 5.10 -11.77
N ASP A 94 -3.16 3.97 -11.22
CA ASP A 94 -2.77 3.91 -9.81
C ASP A 94 -1.59 4.85 -9.54
N ARG A 95 -1.57 5.41 -8.35
CA ARG A 95 -0.57 6.41 -7.92
C ARG A 95 0.41 5.81 -6.92
N GLY A 96 1.47 6.55 -6.69
CA GLY A 96 2.52 6.20 -5.75
C GLY A 96 3.68 7.19 -5.84
N TRP A 97 4.80 6.77 -5.33
CA TRP A 97 6.04 7.52 -5.33
C TRP A 97 7.09 6.82 -6.19
N ILE A 98 7.79 7.58 -7.01
CA ILE A 98 9.03 7.15 -7.65
C ILE A 98 10.19 7.63 -6.77
N GLU A 99 11.11 6.74 -6.45
CA GLU A 99 12.29 7.02 -5.65
C GLU A 99 13.54 6.63 -6.43
N ALA A 100 14.49 7.55 -6.58
CA ALA A 100 15.77 7.29 -7.24
C ALA A 100 16.76 6.62 -6.27
N SER A 101 17.60 5.73 -6.79
CA SER A 101 18.73 5.21 -6.05
C SER A 101 19.95 6.14 -6.16
N ASP A 102 20.81 6.15 -5.14
CA ASP A 102 22.02 6.97 -5.11
C ASP A 102 22.98 6.64 -6.25
N ARG A 103 22.97 5.42 -6.73
CA ARG A 103 23.86 4.87 -7.75
C ARG A 103 23.11 3.96 -8.70
N ASP A 104 23.74 3.68 -9.84
CA ASP A 104 23.29 2.65 -10.79
C ASP A 104 23.22 1.28 -10.10
N ILE A 105 22.01 0.72 -10.01
CA ILE A 105 21.70 -0.57 -9.39
C ILE A 105 21.48 -1.71 -10.41
N SER A 106 21.76 -1.48 -11.69
CA SER A 106 21.42 -2.42 -12.77
C SER A 106 22.08 -3.81 -12.58
N LEU A 107 23.33 -3.88 -12.17
CA LEU A 107 24.03 -5.14 -11.89
C LEU A 107 23.49 -5.84 -10.65
N TYR A 108 23.09 -5.10 -9.62
CA TYR A 108 22.43 -5.67 -8.44
C TYR A 108 21.09 -6.30 -8.82
N LEU A 109 20.27 -5.62 -9.61
CA LEU A 109 18.97 -6.14 -10.06
C LEU A 109 19.09 -7.42 -10.91
N GLN A 110 20.21 -7.62 -11.60
CA GLN A 110 20.46 -8.84 -12.37
C GLN A 110 20.97 -10.01 -11.53
N THR A 111 21.76 -9.72 -10.51
CA THR A 111 22.51 -10.75 -9.78
C THR A 111 22.03 -11.00 -8.36
N SER A 112 21.32 -10.03 -7.77
CA SER A 112 20.95 -9.96 -6.35
C SER A 112 22.16 -10.10 -5.39
N LYS A 113 23.37 -9.76 -5.87
CA LYS A 113 24.62 -9.83 -5.11
C LYS A 113 25.24 -8.46 -4.99
N GLN A 114 26.11 -8.30 -3.99
CA GLN A 114 26.95 -7.11 -3.88
C GLN A 114 27.68 -6.89 -5.20
N SER A 115 27.54 -5.70 -5.77
CA SER A 115 28.12 -5.31 -7.05
C SER A 115 28.57 -3.85 -7.03
N LYS A 116 29.53 -3.51 -7.88
CA LYS A 116 29.84 -2.12 -8.18
C LYS A 116 28.76 -1.50 -9.06
N PRO A 117 28.60 -0.17 -9.09
CA PRO A 117 27.77 0.49 -10.10
C PRO A 117 28.26 0.15 -11.52
N ASN A 118 27.37 -0.06 -12.46
CA ASN A 118 27.71 -0.35 -13.84
C ASN A 118 28.11 0.92 -14.63
N THR A 119 27.54 2.05 -14.24
CA THR A 119 27.79 3.37 -14.84
C THR A 119 28.06 4.43 -13.75
N LEU A 120 28.35 5.66 -14.18
CA LEU A 120 28.52 6.80 -13.27
C LEU A 120 27.19 7.52 -12.92
N ARG A 121 26.04 6.98 -13.36
CA ARG A 121 24.74 7.57 -13.02
C ARG A 121 24.54 7.66 -11.51
N MET A 122 23.93 8.74 -11.10
CA MET A 122 23.62 9.07 -9.71
C MET A 122 22.28 9.76 -9.65
N HIS A 123 21.43 9.36 -8.68
CA HIS A 123 20.15 10.00 -8.43
C HIS A 123 19.28 10.15 -9.69
N GLU A 124 19.12 9.06 -10.44
CA GLU A 124 18.26 9.02 -11.62
C GLU A 124 17.11 8.04 -11.42
N PHE A 125 15.91 8.40 -11.85
CA PHE A 125 14.73 7.54 -11.71
C PHE A 125 14.84 6.22 -12.48
N SER A 126 15.69 6.15 -13.52
CA SER A 126 15.96 4.89 -14.23
C SER A 126 16.59 3.80 -13.34
N ASP A 127 17.23 4.19 -12.25
CA ASP A 127 17.82 3.31 -11.25
C ASP A 127 17.01 3.25 -9.96
N GLY A 128 15.75 3.65 -10.01
CA GLY A 128 14.86 3.77 -8.86
C GLY A 128 13.91 2.61 -8.66
N ARG A 129 12.93 2.84 -7.79
CA ARG A 129 11.78 1.95 -7.54
C ARG A 129 10.48 2.74 -7.42
N PHE A 130 9.37 2.08 -7.66
CA PHE A 130 8.03 2.62 -7.45
C PHE A 130 7.47 2.11 -6.13
N ILE A 131 6.95 3.00 -5.32
CA ILE A 131 6.31 2.72 -4.02
C ILE A 131 4.82 3.02 -4.21
N PRO A 132 3.94 2.00 -4.25
CA PRO A 132 2.50 2.21 -4.36
C PRO A 132 1.96 3.02 -3.17
N ASP A 133 1.07 3.97 -3.45
CA ASP A 133 0.40 4.79 -2.44
C ASP A 133 -0.98 5.21 -2.94
N VAL A 134 -1.98 5.14 -2.08
CA VAL A 134 -3.36 5.56 -2.39
C VAL A 134 -3.65 7.03 -2.04
N PHE A 135 -2.75 7.73 -1.37
CA PHE A 135 -2.84 9.17 -1.04
C PHE A 135 -4.16 9.56 -0.37
N ALA A 136 -4.65 8.85 0.58
CA ALA A 136 -5.94 9.10 1.22
C ALA A 136 -7.19 8.93 0.31
N ASP A 137 -7.06 8.29 -0.85
CA ASP A 137 -8.20 7.90 -1.69
C ASP A 137 -8.79 6.56 -1.20
N TYR A 138 -9.24 6.53 0.05
CA TYR A 138 -9.88 5.38 0.69
C TYR A 138 -10.84 5.82 1.80
N GLU A 139 -11.81 4.97 2.11
CA GLU A 139 -12.74 5.15 3.22
C GLU A 139 -12.31 4.25 4.37
N LEU A 140 -12.08 4.84 5.55
CA LEU A 140 -11.80 4.05 6.74
C LEU A 140 -13.09 3.39 7.23
N PRO A 141 -13.11 2.08 7.58
CA PRO A 141 -14.29 1.43 8.11
C PRO A 141 -14.74 2.06 9.44
N ASP A 142 -16.05 2.23 9.64
CA ASP A 142 -16.62 2.78 10.86
C ASP A 142 -16.11 2.04 12.11
N GLY A 143 -15.72 2.80 13.12
CA GLY A 143 -15.22 2.26 14.40
C GLY A 143 -13.83 1.61 14.33
N HIS A 144 -13.04 1.89 13.27
CA HIS A 144 -11.70 1.38 13.09
C HIS A 144 -10.62 2.46 13.13
N ASP A 145 -10.93 3.64 13.69
CA ASP A 145 -10.00 4.79 13.80
C ASP A 145 -8.71 4.42 14.56
N GLU A 146 -8.79 3.50 15.53
CA GLU A 146 -7.66 3.02 16.34
C GLU A 146 -7.18 1.61 15.92
N ALA A 147 -7.64 1.08 14.78
CA ALA A 147 -7.27 -0.25 14.31
C ALA A 147 -6.14 -0.21 13.28
N LEU A 148 -5.28 -1.25 13.28
CA LEU A 148 -4.52 -1.59 12.09
C LEU A 148 -5.48 -2.18 11.07
N VAL A 149 -5.59 -1.56 9.88
CA VAL A 149 -6.53 -1.99 8.84
C VAL A 149 -5.81 -2.35 7.55
N ILE A 150 -6.13 -3.51 6.98
CA ILE A 150 -5.81 -3.89 5.60
C ILE A 150 -7.12 -3.94 4.83
N GLN A 151 -7.32 -3.06 3.85
CA GLN A 151 -8.62 -2.88 3.24
C GLN A 151 -8.58 -2.64 1.73
N HIS A 152 -9.70 -2.91 1.06
CA HIS A 152 -10.00 -2.32 -0.23
C HIS A 152 -10.42 -0.85 -0.03
N LYS A 153 -10.07 0.05 -0.93
CA LYS A 153 -10.31 1.50 -0.81
C LYS A 153 -11.77 1.90 -0.56
N SER A 154 -12.73 1.06 -0.94
CA SER A 154 -14.16 1.30 -0.68
C SER A 154 -14.60 1.04 0.77
N GLY A 155 -13.72 0.59 1.66
CA GLY A 155 -14.09 0.22 3.03
C GLY A 155 -15.02 -1.01 3.15
N GLN A 156 -15.41 -1.67 2.04
CA GLN A 156 -16.37 -2.79 2.06
C GLN A 156 -15.73 -4.16 2.34
N THR A 157 -14.41 -4.26 2.18
CA THR A 157 -13.65 -5.49 2.44
C THR A 157 -12.39 -5.11 3.21
N TRP A 158 -12.24 -5.68 4.41
CA TRP A 158 -11.11 -5.34 5.25
C TRP A 158 -10.77 -6.42 6.29
N ILE A 159 -9.57 -6.33 6.83
CA ILE A 159 -9.06 -7.02 8.01
C ILE A 159 -8.70 -5.93 9.02
N GLY A 160 -9.28 -5.98 10.21
CA GLY A 160 -9.00 -5.06 11.30
C GLY A 160 -8.35 -5.78 12.48
N VAL A 161 -7.36 -5.15 13.08
CA VAL A 161 -6.70 -5.62 14.31
C VAL A 161 -6.71 -4.48 15.31
N LYS A 162 -7.42 -4.68 16.42
CA LYS A 162 -7.44 -3.81 17.61
C LYS A 162 -6.74 -4.50 18.75
N GLU A 163 -6.57 -3.83 19.88
CA GLU A 163 -5.94 -4.39 21.08
C GLU A 163 -6.63 -5.69 21.56
N ALA A 164 -7.95 -5.76 21.54
CA ALA A 164 -8.74 -6.88 22.06
C ALA A 164 -9.66 -7.55 21.02
N GLU A 165 -9.49 -7.23 19.73
CA GLU A 165 -10.37 -7.74 18.66
C GLU A 165 -9.62 -7.92 17.36
N ILE A 166 -9.87 -9.04 16.67
CA ILE A 166 -9.53 -9.24 15.25
C ILE A 166 -10.83 -9.41 14.49
N SER A 167 -10.99 -8.68 13.41
CA SER A 167 -12.19 -8.73 12.58
C SER A 167 -11.87 -8.79 11.09
N LEU A 168 -12.74 -9.49 10.33
CA LEU A 168 -12.65 -9.61 8.86
C LEU A 168 -14.03 -9.37 8.30
N LYS A 169 -14.13 -8.56 7.24
CA LYS A 169 -15.39 -8.22 6.61
C LYS A 169 -15.34 -8.29 5.10
N VAL A 170 -16.40 -8.80 4.50
CA VAL A 170 -16.66 -8.77 3.06
C VAL A 170 -18.14 -8.43 2.85
N GLY A 171 -18.44 -7.19 2.49
CA GLY A 171 -19.82 -6.69 2.38
C GLY A 171 -20.58 -6.80 3.70
N SER A 172 -21.62 -7.63 3.75
CA SER A 172 -22.41 -7.89 4.96
C SER A 172 -21.97 -9.11 5.78
N ALA A 173 -21.00 -9.89 5.28
CA ALA A 173 -20.45 -11.02 6.01
C ALA A 173 -19.28 -10.57 6.88
N GLU A 174 -19.23 -11.06 8.13
CA GLU A 174 -18.23 -10.65 9.11
C GLU A 174 -17.81 -11.82 10.00
N PHE A 175 -16.52 -11.87 10.32
CA PHE A 175 -15.92 -12.69 11.36
C PHE A 175 -15.32 -11.78 12.41
N THR A 176 -15.62 -12.03 13.68
CA THR A 176 -15.06 -11.30 14.83
C THR A 176 -14.50 -12.29 15.85
N LEU A 177 -13.29 -12.04 16.31
CA LEU A 177 -12.61 -12.79 17.37
C LEU A 177 -12.26 -11.82 18.50
N THR A 178 -12.72 -12.12 19.70
CA THR A 178 -12.31 -11.48 20.97
C THR A 178 -11.77 -12.53 21.94
N GLU A 179 -11.33 -12.11 23.13
CA GLU A 179 -10.79 -13.03 24.15
C GLU A 179 -11.77 -14.16 24.51
N ASP A 180 -13.07 -13.86 24.57
CA ASP A 180 -14.10 -14.76 25.10
C ASP A 180 -15.11 -15.21 24.02
N ARG A 181 -15.02 -14.72 22.77
CA ARG A 181 -16.06 -14.95 21.77
C ARG A 181 -15.51 -15.00 20.34
N ILE A 182 -16.06 -15.94 19.57
CA ILE A 182 -15.95 -15.99 18.10
C ILE A 182 -17.35 -15.79 17.53
N THR A 183 -17.49 -14.87 16.58
CA THR A 183 -18.75 -14.61 15.89
C THR A 183 -18.53 -14.69 14.38
N LEU A 184 -19.40 -15.42 13.68
CA LEU A 184 -19.50 -15.47 12.23
C LEU A 184 -20.90 -15.01 11.83
N THR A 185 -20.99 -13.97 11.01
CA THR A 185 -22.28 -13.48 10.47
C THR A 185 -22.26 -13.53 8.95
N ALA A 186 -23.34 -14.05 8.34
CA ALA A 186 -23.51 -14.02 6.90
C ALA A 186 -24.99 -14.25 6.54
N GLY A 187 -25.52 -13.49 5.57
CA GLY A 187 -26.89 -13.69 5.05
C GLY A 187 -27.98 -13.63 6.12
N GLY A 188 -27.80 -12.82 7.16
CA GLY A 188 -28.75 -12.71 8.27
C GLY A 188 -28.64 -13.83 9.33
N ASN A 189 -27.70 -14.75 9.19
CA ASN A 189 -27.42 -15.80 10.17
C ASN A 189 -26.19 -15.46 11.01
N ALA A 190 -26.17 -15.92 12.26
CA ALA A 190 -25.04 -15.79 13.16
C ALA A 190 -24.67 -17.14 13.79
N PHE A 191 -23.37 -17.47 13.76
CA PHE A 191 -22.79 -18.57 14.52
C PHE A 191 -21.84 -18.00 15.58
N VAL A 192 -22.09 -18.35 16.84
CA VAL A 192 -21.34 -17.81 17.97
C VAL A 192 -20.78 -18.94 18.82
N VAL A 193 -19.49 -18.84 19.17
CA VAL A 193 -18.86 -19.70 20.19
C VAL A 193 -18.41 -18.79 21.34
N SER A 194 -18.81 -19.15 22.54
CA SER A 194 -18.45 -18.43 23.77
C SER A 194 -18.42 -19.37 24.98
N ALA A 195 -18.21 -18.84 26.18
CA ALA A 195 -18.33 -19.61 27.42
C ALA A 195 -19.69 -20.30 27.61
N GLU A 196 -20.75 -19.79 26.94
CA GLU A 196 -22.10 -20.39 26.96
C GLU A 196 -22.27 -21.54 25.94
N GLY A 197 -21.22 -21.92 25.20
CA GLY A 197 -21.21 -22.95 24.18
C GLY A 197 -21.35 -22.41 22.75
N ALA A 198 -21.69 -23.29 21.79
CA ALA A 198 -21.89 -22.96 20.39
C ALA A 198 -23.36 -22.72 20.06
N LYS A 199 -23.68 -21.61 19.43
CA LYS A 199 -25.05 -21.22 19.07
C LYS A 199 -25.13 -20.83 17.59
N HIS A 200 -26.22 -21.24 16.91
CA HIS A 200 -26.61 -20.78 15.59
C HIS A 200 -27.94 -20.02 15.73
N ASN A 201 -27.97 -18.74 15.38
CA ASN A 201 -29.10 -17.84 15.56
C ASN A 201 -29.73 -17.92 16.99
N GLY A 202 -28.86 -17.98 18.01
CA GLY A 202 -29.27 -18.08 19.40
C GLY A 202 -29.64 -19.51 19.87
N VAL A 203 -29.80 -20.48 18.97
CA VAL A 203 -30.09 -21.85 19.29
C VAL A 203 -28.81 -22.62 19.60
N ASN A 204 -28.75 -23.32 20.74
CA ASN A 204 -27.59 -24.15 21.11
C ASN A 204 -27.45 -25.30 20.12
N VAL A 205 -26.27 -25.41 19.49
CA VAL A 205 -25.89 -26.49 18.55
C VAL A 205 -24.64 -27.24 19.04
N GLY A 206 -24.17 -26.92 20.24
CA GLY A 206 -23.03 -27.58 20.87
C GLY A 206 -23.38 -28.94 21.49
N GLY A 207 -22.41 -29.57 22.13
CA GLY A 207 -22.54 -30.90 22.72
C GLY A 207 -23.63 -31.08 23.80
N THR A 208 -24.21 -29.96 24.29
CA THR A 208 -25.28 -29.97 25.28
C THR A 208 -26.68 -29.66 24.69
N HIS A 209 -26.79 -29.56 23.35
CA HIS A 209 -28.09 -29.30 22.74
C HIS A 209 -29.06 -30.48 22.94
N ARG A 210 -30.35 -30.18 23.06
CA ARG A 210 -31.39 -31.14 23.29
C ARG A 210 -32.54 -30.93 22.30
N HIS A 211 -33.17 -32.03 21.92
CA HIS A 211 -34.40 -32.02 21.11
C HIS A 211 -35.60 -32.30 22.02
N SER A 212 -36.66 -31.47 21.92
CA SER A 212 -37.91 -31.72 22.60
C SER A 212 -38.82 -32.65 21.75
N GLY A 213 -39.65 -33.48 22.38
CA GLY A 213 -40.59 -34.34 21.69
C GLY A 213 -40.02 -35.67 21.15
N VAL A 214 -38.81 -36.01 21.51
CA VAL A 214 -38.17 -37.31 21.17
C VAL A 214 -38.47 -38.33 22.26
N GLN A 215 -39.03 -39.50 21.91
CA GLN A 215 -39.22 -40.59 22.83
C GLN A 215 -37.83 -41.18 23.18
N GLY A 216 -37.52 -41.26 24.46
CA GLY A 216 -36.22 -41.81 24.95
C GLY A 216 -36.09 -43.28 24.54
N GLY A 217 -35.08 -43.58 23.72
CA GLY A 217 -34.63 -44.92 23.36
C GLY A 217 -33.25 -45.23 23.91
N ASN A 218 -32.91 -46.48 24.03
CA ASN A 218 -31.57 -46.90 24.46
C ASN A 218 -30.50 -46.86 23.35
N GLU A 219 -30.87 -46.44 22.16
CA GLU A 219 -29.97 -46.39 21.00
C GLU A 219 -29.58 -44.94 20.65
N SER A 220 -28.35 -44.71 20.21
CA SER A 220 -27.93 -43.43 19.69
C SER A 220 -28.46 -43.24 18.27
N THR A 221 -28.80 -42.00 17.90
CA THR A 221 -29.04 -41.66 16.50
C THR A 221 -27.74 -41.85 15.72
N GLY A 222 -27.82 -42.33 14.48
CA GLY A 222 -26.65 -42.41 13.58
C GLY A 222 -26.09 -40.99 13.28
N ASP A 223 -24.91 -40.99 12.67
CA ASP A 223 -24.26 -39.72 12.25
C ASP A 223 -25.22 -38.88 11.37
N PRO A 224 -25.18 -37.54 11.49
CA PRO A 224 -25.91 -36.65 10.62
C PRO A 224 -25.49 -36.87 9.16
N GLN A 225 -26.45 -37.06 8.27
CA GLN A 225 -26.23 -37.15 6.81
C GLN A 225 -26.35 -35.77 6.18
#